data_9423075255c30ef65f5bc184830489b1
#
_entry.id   9423075255c30ef65f5bc184830489b1
#
_cell.length_a   1.000
_cell.length_b   1.000
_cell.length_c   1.000
_cell.angle_alpha   90.00
_cell.angle_beta   90.00
_cell.angle_gamma   90.00
#
_symmetry.space_group_name_H-M   'P 1'
#
loop_
_entity.id
_entity.type
_entity.pdbx_description
1 polymer ?
#
loop_
_entity_poly.entity_id
_entity_poly.type
_entity_poly.pdbx_seq_one_letter_code
_entity_poly.pdbx_strand_id
1 'polypeptide(L)'
;SGNLLEWFDFAVYGFFAVTIGKVFFPDDDPVAQVIAAFGVFAVGFLMRPVGGLLLGHIGDKHGRHAAMLVSILAMAIPTFLIGLLPGYETLGLAAPIVLLLLRMIQGLSVGGEYTTSVVYMIEHAAPNRQGLVGSLAISGAVGGILLGSGTGALLTHMLTEQQLQQWGWRVPFLLGLVLGLAGLYLRREPVASDEQKNQAIKNPLFEVIRHHRRAMGQIAGFAMINAVVFYLAFVYIVSWLETVDGIPAETALEINTISLLALLPMMFLGGWLSDRFGAKPLMMACAALLAICAWPLFWLMHQPDLALIYTGQLGFSVLTGLYLGAQPAFMVKVIPPEVRCTAAGVGYNVTLGVAGGLSPMAATWLVHRTADDLSPAYMITAASLFTLAALWTVRQATDKHAAQPAN
;
A
#
# COMPACT_ATOMS: atom_id res chain seq x y z
N SER A 1 12.54 3.08 -8.26
CA SER A 1 13.11 1.73 -8.01
C SER A 1 12.99 1.29 -6.56
N GLY A 2 13.23 2.14 -5.55
CA GLY A 2 13.07 1.76 -4.13
C GLY A 2 11.64 1.44 -3.76
N ASN A 3 10.71 2.26 -4.17
CA ASN A 3 9.28 2.06 -3.95
C ASN A 3 8.77 0.70 -4.52
N LEU A 4 9.29 0.26 -5.66
CA LEU A 4 8.94 -1.03 -6.26
C LEU A 4 9.38 -2.20 -5.37
N LEU A 5 10.61 -2.19 -4.83
CA LEU A 5 11.11 -3.22 -3.93
C LEU A 5 10.30 -3.31 -2.62
N GLU A 6 10.00 -2.15 -2.04
CA GLU A 6 9.19 -2.06 -0.82
C GLU A 6 7.84 -2.75 -0.99
N TRP A 7 7.12 -2.38 -2.04
CA TRP A 7 5.78 -2.91 -2.30
C TRP A 7 5.78 -4.35 -2.78
N PHE A 8 6.84 -4.78 -3.49
CA PHE A 8 7.05 -6.19 -3.83
C PHE A 8 7.12 -7.06 -2.57
N ASP A 9 7.97 -6.70 -1.61
CA ASP A 9 8.16 -7.48 -0.39
C ASP A 9 6.91 -7.54 0.49
N PHE A 10 6.25 -6.40 0.70
CA PHE A 10 5.01 -6.37 1.46
C PHE A 10 3.91 -7.19 0.80
N ALA A 11 3.79 -7.13 -0.52
CA ALA A 11 2.82 -7.90 -1.28
C ALA A 11 3.08 -9.41 -1.20
N VAL A 12 4.33 -9.83 -1.43
CA VAL A 12 4.72 -11.25 -1.33
C VAL A 12 4.36 -11.82 0.04
N TYR A 13 4.66 -11.10 1.11
CA TYR A 13 4.28 -11.54 2.45
C TYR A 13 2.76 -11.71 2.59
N GLY A 14 1.99 -10.73 2.13
CA GLY A 14 0.52 -10.78 2.19
C GLY A 14 -0.05 -11.94 1.37
N PHE A 15 0.49 -12.19 0.18
CA PHE A 15 0.03 -13.28 -0.70
C PHE A 15 0.36 -14.67 -0.16
N PHE A 16 1.49 -14.81 0.52
CA PHE A 16 1.87 -16.05 1.19
C PHE A 16 1.47 -16.12 2.67
N ALA A 17 0.54 -15.27 3.13
CA ALA A 17 0.15 -15.20 4.54
C ALA A 17 -0.34 -16.55 5.10
N VAL A 18 -1.08 -17.34 4.30
CA VAL A 18 -1.54 -18.68 4.68
C VAL A 18 -0.34 -19.63 4.86
N THR A 19 0.58 -19.64 3.92
CA THR A 19 1.80 -20.48 3.98
C THR A 19 2.70 -20.06 5.13
N ILE A 20 2.91 -18.75 5.32
CA ILE A 20 3.70 -18.18 6.41
C ILE A 20 3.06 -18.51 7.76
N GLY A 21 1.73 -18.47 7.85
CA GLY A 21 0.96 -18.89 9.02
C GLY A 21 1.31 -20.31 9.43
N LYS A 22 1.24 -21.25 8.49
CA LYS A 22 1.56 -22.66 8.70
C LYS A 22 3.03 -22.90 9.11
N VAL A 23 3.96 -22.15 8.51
CA VAL A 23 5.42 -22.34 8.75
C VAL A 23 5.89 -21.77 10.08
N PHE A 24 5.36 -20.62 10.50
CA PHE A 24 5.88 -19.87 11.65
C PHE A 24 4.99 -19.90 12.88
N PHE A 25 3.70 -20.21 12.74
CA PHE A 25 2.73 -20.17 13.83
C PHE A 25 2.04 -21.53 13.96
N PRO A 26 2.62 -22.46 14.76
CA PRO A 26 1.98 -23.75 14.99
C PRO A 26 0.75 -23.55 15.86
N ASP A 27 -0.39 -23.74 15.26
CA ASP A 27 -1.69 -23.74 15.93
C ASP A 27 -2.56 -24.80 15.24
N ASP A 28 -3.43 -25.45 15.98
CA ASP A 28 -4.40 -26.41 15.40
C ASP A 28 -5.53 -25.66 14.66
N ASP A 29 -5.68 -24.36 14.89
CA ASP A 29 -6.63 -23.50 14.20
C ASP A 29 -5.98 -22.74 13.03
N PRO A 30 -6.31 -23.09 11.76
CA PRO A 30 -5.77 -22.39 10.58
C PRO A 30 -6.12 -20.90 10.55
N VAL A 31 -7.23 -20.47 11.15
CA VAL A 31 -7.62 -19.06 11.22
C VAL A 31 -6.69 -18.30 12.14
N ALA A 32 -6.33 -18.89 13.31
CA ALA A 32 -5.35 -18.29 14.21
C ALA A 32 -3.98 -18.10 13.55
N GLN A 33 -3.54 -19.06 12.74
CA GLN A 33 -2.30 -18.96 11.96
C GLN A 33 -2.31 -17.77 11.00
N VAL A 34 -3.39 -17.60 10.24
CA VAL A 34 -3.53 -16.48 9.28
C VAL A 34 -3.62 -15.13 9.99
N ILE A 35 -4.38 -15.07 11.10
CA ILE A 35 -4.45 -13.86 11.94
C ILE A 35 -3.07 -13.48 12.47
N ALA A 36 -2.27 -14.46 12.95
CA ALA A 36 -0.93 -14.21 13.44
C ALA A 36 0.01 -13.71 12.33
N ALA A 37 -0.05 -14.31 11.13
CA ALA A 37 0.72 -13.86 9.96
C ALA A 37 0.36 -12.42 9.58
N PHE A 38 -0.92 -12.07 9.50
CA PHE A 38 -1.34 -10.68 9.25
C PHE A 38 -1.08 -9.74 10.43
N GLY A 39 -1.00 -10.26 11.66
CA GLY A 39 -0.55 -9.49 12.82
C GLY A 39 0.90 -9.01 12.67
N VAL A 40 1.78 -9.89 12.22
CA VAL A 40 3.19 -9.53 11.91
C VAL A 40 3.27 -8.55 10.74
N PHE A 41 2.43 -8.73 9.71
CA PHE A 41 2.28 -7.77 8.62
C PHE A 41 1.89 -6.38 9.15
N ALA A 42 0.89 -6.31 10.02
CA ALA A 42 0.41 -5.08 10.62
C ALA A 42 1.49 -4.36 11.44
N VAL A 43 2.29 -5.09 12.22
CA VAL A 43 3.39 -4.51 13.01
C VAL A 43 4.43 -3.85 12.08
N GLY A 44 4.77 -4.48 10.95
CA GLY A 44 5.63 -3.86 9.93
C GLY A 44 5.07 -2.52 9.46
N PHE A 45 3.77 -2.44 9.20
CA PHE A 45 3.11 -1.20 8.80
C PHE A 45 3.07 -0.14 9.91
N LEU A 46 2.84 -0.55 11.15
CA LEU A 46 2.82 0.36 12.31
C LEU A 46 4.19 1.01 12.59
N MET A 47 5.29 0.39 12.13
CA MET A 47 6.62 0.98 12.24
C MET A 47 6.93 2.10 11.23
N ARG A 48 6.11 2.28 10.18
CA ARG A 48 6.34 3.29 9.14
C ARG A 48 6.45 4.73 9.65
N PRO A 49 5.58 5.23 10.55
CA PRO A 49 5.72 6.57 11.11
C PRO A 49 7.03 6.76 11.88
N VAL A 50 7.46 5.74 12.63
CA VAL A 50 8.73 5.75 13.37
C VAL A 50 9.91 5.79 12.39
N GLY A 51 9.83 4.99 11.33
CA GLY A 51 10.84 4.97 10.26
C GLY A 51 10.98 6.32 9.56
N GLY A 52 9.88 7.00 9.28
CA GLY A 52 9.89 8.35 8.71
C GLY A 52 10.64 9.37 9.57
N LEU A 53 10.49 9.29 10.90
CA LEU A 53 11.23 10.13 11.83
C LEU A 53 12.73 9.79 11.87
N LEU A 54 13.08 8.50 11.92
CA LEU A 54 14.47 8.03 11.97
C LEU A 54 15.22 8.36 10.68
N LEU A 55 14.65 8.03 9.53
CA LEU A 55 15.24 8.30 8.22
C LEU A 55 15.30 9.80 7.92
N GLY A 56 14.30 10.56 8.38
CA GLY A 56 14.32 12.02 8.33
C GLY A 56 15.52 12.57 9.10
N HIS A 57 15.74 12.13 10.34
CA HIS A 57 16.91 12.54 11.14
C HIS A 57 18.26 12.16 10.49
N ILE A 58 18.36 10.95 9.92
CA ILE A 58 19.56 10.52 9.20
C ILE A 58 19.79 11.42 7.97
N GLY A 59 18.72 11.75 7.24
CA GLY A 59 18.76 12.62 6.08
C GLY A 59 19.23 14.04 6.40
N ASP A 60 18.76 14.59 7.51
CA ASP A 60 19.13 15.92 7.97
C ASP A 60 20.58 15.99 8.47
N LYS A 61 21.06 14.92 9.12
CA LYS A 61 22.39 14.88 9.73
C LYS A 61 23.49 14.38 8.76
N HIS A 62 23.20 13.40 7.93
CA HIS A 62 24.19 12.72 7.08
C HIS A 62 23.89 12.88 5.57
N GLY A 63 22.85 13.65 5.23
CA GLY A 63 22.42 13.90 3.87
C GLY A 63 21.40 12.90 3.33
N ARG A 64 20.58 13.35 2.38
CA ARG A 64 19.49 12.55 1.80
C ARG A 64 19.96 11.24 1.16
N HIS A 65 21.16 11.25 0.56
CA HIS A 65 21.74 10.05 -0.04
C HIS A 65 22.00 8.96 1.00
N ALA A 66 22.53 9.31 2.18
CA ALA A 66 22.74 8.37 3.28
C ALA A 66 21.43 7.77 3.80
N ALA A 67 20.40 8.59 3.96
CA ALA A 67 19.07 8.12 4.37
C ALA A 67 18.48 7.12 3.35
N MET A 68 18.63 7.41 2.04
CA MET A 68 18.19 6.50 0.99
C MET A 68 18.95 5.16 1.00
N LEU A 69 20.26 5.17 1.18
CA LEU A 69 21.06 3.93 1.26
C LEU A 69 20.65 3.10 2.48
N VAL A 70 20.49 3.72 3.64
CA VAL A 70 20.03 3.05 4.86
C VAL A 70 18.64 2.46 4.64
N SER A 71 17.71 3.18 4.02
CA SER A 71 16.37 2.69 3.68
C SER A 71 16.43 1.43 2.82
N ILE A 72 17.15 1.45 1.69
CA ILE A 72 17.27 0.29 0.80
C ILE A 72 17.88 -0.91 1.52
N LEU A 73 18.93 -0.71 2.31
CA LEU A 73 19.57 -1.79 3.07
C LEU A 73 18.65 -2.34 4.17
N ALA A 74 17.94 -1.45 4.89
CA ALA A 74 16.98 -1.84 5.91
C ALA A 74 15.76 -2.58 5.34
N MET A 75 15.53 -2.51 4.03
CA MET A 75 14.53 -3.32 3.32
C MET A 75 15.13 -4.61 2.76
N ALA A 76 16.19 -4.52 1.98
CA ALA A 76 16.74 -5.66 1.24
C ALA A 76 17.33 -6.75 2.14
N ILE A 77 18.05 -6.37 3.20
CA ILE A 77 18.69 -7.33 4.11
C ILE A 77 17.64 -8.15 4.89
N PRO A 78 16.66 -7.54 5.57
CA PRO A 78 15.61 -8.30 6.24
C PRO A 78 14.77 -9.15 5.28
N THR A 79 14.46 -8.65 4.08
CA THR A 79 13.75 -9.43 3.05
C THR A 79 14.50 -10.72 2.74
N PHE A 80 15.79 -10.63 2.45
CA PHE A 80 16.64 -11.78 2.20
C PHE A 80 16.72 -12.74 3.40
N LEU A 81 16.85 -12.19 4.61
CA LEU A 81 16.92 -12.98 5.85
C LEU A 81 15.61 -13.72 6.14
N ILE A 82 14.44 -13.14 5.81
CA ILE A 82 13.16 -13.85 5.89
C ILE A 82 13.17 -15.08 4.98
N GLY A 83 13.69 -14.96 3.75
CA GLY A 83 13.82 -16.09 2.83
C GLY A 83 14.73 -17.23 3.36
N LEU A 84 15.69 -16.92 4.21
CA LEU A 84 16.59 -17.89 4.83
C LEU A 84 16.10 -18.40 6.19
N LEU A 85 15.10 -17.76 6.80
CA LEU A 85 14.68 -18.05 8.16
C LEU A 85 14.06 -19.46 8.26
N PRO A 86 14.58 -20.33 9.16
CA PRO A 86 13.95 -21.61 9.44
C PRO A 86 12.58 -21.43 10.11
N GLY A 87 11.68 -22.38 9.86
CA GLY A 87 10.34 -22.37 10.44
C GLY A 87 10.34 -22.74 11.94
N TYR A 88 9.12 -22.76 12.49
CA TYR A 88 8.89 -23.09 13.90
C TYR A 88 9.39 -24.49 14.29
N GLU A 89 9.28 -25.48 13.41
CA GLU A 89 9.76 -26.84 13.68
C GLU A 89 11.26 -26.89 14.04
N THR A 90 12.03 -25.95 13.50
CA THR A 90 13.49 -25.91 13.73
C THR A 90 13.89 -24.96 14.84
N LEU A 91 13.30 -23.77 14.90
CA LEU A 91 13.69 -22.68 15.83
C LEU A 91 12.70 -22.49 16.99
N GLY A 92 11.57 -23.19 17.00
CA GLY A 92 10.55 -22.98 18.01
C GLY A 92 10.07 -21.52 18.04
N LEU A 93 9.82 -21.00 19.22
CA LEU A 93 9.36 -19.62 19.43
C LEU A 93 10.31 -18.54 18.90
N ALA A 94 11.57 -18.85 18.66
CA ALA A 94 12.49 -17.88 18.06
C ALA A 94 12.13 -17.55 16.61
N ALA A 95 11.53 -18.48 15.86
CA ALA A 95 11.15 -18.26 14.47
C ALA A 95 10.17 -17.08 14.29
N PRO A 96 8.98 -17.04 14.93
CA PRO A 96 8.06 -15.92 14.81
C PRO A 96 8.62 -14.63 15.41
N ILE A 97 9.44 -14.69 16.46
CA ILE A 97 10.05 -13.49 17.05
C ILE A 97 11.04 -12.85 16.07
N VAL A 98 11.91 -13.64 15.44
CA VAL A 98 12.87 -13.12 14.45
C VAL A 98 12.13 -12.60 13.23
N LEU A 99 11.08 -13.29 12.75
CA LEU A 99 10.23 -12.82 11.67
C LEU A 99 9.63 -11.45 12.00
N LEU A 100 9.08 -11.28 13.20
CA LEU A 100 8.52 -10.02 13.67
C LEU A 100 9.56 -8.89 13.67
N LEU A 101 10.76 -9.14 14.22
CA LEU A 101 11.84 -8.15 14.26
C LEU A 101 12.29 -7.74 12.86
N LEU A 102 12.44 -8.69 11.95
CA LEU A 102 12.78 -8.41 10.54
C LEU A 102 11.69 -7.54 9.89
N ARG A 103 10.41 -7.82 10.13
CA ARG A 103 9.27 -7.03 9.66
C ARG A 103 9.24 -5.62 10.25
N MET A 104 9.60 -5.46 11.52
CA MET A 104 9.74 -4.14 12.13
C MET A 104 10.83 -3.32 11.44
N ILE A 105 12.00 -3.91 11.16
CA ILE A 105 13.09 -3.22 10.44
C ILE A 105 12.65 -2.80 9.04
N GLN A 106 11.96 -3.68 8.30
CA GLN A 106 11.40 -3.33 6.99
C GLN A 106 10.40 -2.17 7.09
N GLY A 107 9.53 -2.18 8.10
CA GLY A 107 8.58 -1.10 8.34
C GLY A 107 9.25 0.25 8.61
N LEU A 108 10.38 0.27 9.31
CA LEU A 108 11.18 1.48 9.53
C LEU A 108 11.75 2.04 8.21
N SER A 109 12.03 1.20 7.23
CA SER A 109 12.57 1.60 5.93
C SER A 109 11.61 2.45 5.10
N VAL A 110 10.30 2.20 5.18
CA VAL A 110 9.28 2.67 4.22
C VAL A 110 8.73 4.08 4.48
N GLY A 111 9.03 4.68 5.66
CA GLY A 111 8.27 5.82 6.19
C GLY A 111 8.34 7.18 5.46
N GLY A 112 9.25 7.42 4.51
CA GLY A 112 9.46 8.80 4.04
C GLY A 112 9.57 9.02 2.53
N GLU A 113 9.96 8.02 1.77
CA GLU A 113 10.37 8.21 0.37
C GLU A 113 9.18 8.45 -0.59
N TYR A 114 8.09 7.72 -0.39
CA TYR A 114 6.93 7.76 -1.28
C TYR A 114 6.27 9.15 -1.34
N THR A 115 5.90 9.70 -0.19
CA THR A 115 5.16 10.98 -0.12
C THR A 115 5.99 12.15 -0.63
N THR A 116 7.28 12.19 -0.34
CA THR A 116 8.19 13.22 -0.83
C THR A 116 8.36 13.15 -2.35
N SER A 117 8.49 11.95 -2.91
CA SER A 117 8.58 11.75 -4.36
C SER A 117 7.31 12.18 -5.08
N VAL A 118 6.13 11.85 -4.52
CA VAL A 118 4.82 12.24 -5.08
C VAL A 118 4.68 13.76 -5.09
N VAL A 119 4.98 14.44 -3.98
CA VAL A 119 4.92 15.91 -3.89
C VAL A 119 5.85 16.54 -4.91
N TYR A 120 7.11 16.09 -4.99
CA TYR A 120 8.09 16.61 -5.93
C TYR A 120 7.63 16.48 -7.38
N MET A 121 7.18 15.28 -7.79
CA MET A 121 6.74 15.04 -9.17
C MET A 121 5.54 15.91 -9.56
N ILE A 122 4.57 16.10 -8.66
CA ILE A 122 3.38 16.89 -8.92
C ILE A 122 3.67 18.39 -8.97
N GLU A 123 4.56 18.89 -8.11
CA GLU A 123 4.97 20.31 -8.10
C GLU A 123 5.72 20.71 -9.37
N HIS A 124 6.49 19.79 -9.97
CA HIS A 124 7.22 20.03 -11.23
C HIS A 124 6.40 19.67 -12.47
N ALA A 125 5.21 19.14 -12.33
CA ALA A 125 4.33 18.79 -13.44
C ALA A 125 3.59 20.03 -13.98
N ALA A 126 3.35 20.04 -15.29
CA ALA A 126 2.47 21.05 -15.88
C ALA A 126 1.08 21.04 -15.23
N PRO A 127 0.44 22.20 -14.98
CA PRO A 127 -0.83 22.29 -14.24
C PRO A 127 -1.95 21.42 -14.79
N ASN A 128 -1.96 21.16 -16.09
CA ASN A 128 -2.95 20.34 -16.80
C ASN A 128 -2.60 18.84 -16.87
N ARG A 129 -1.49 18.39 -16.24
CA ARG A 129 -1.00 17.01 -16.24
C ARG A 129 -0.66 16.48 -14.85
N GLN A 130 -1.03 17.19 -13.81
CA GLN A 130 -0.70 16.82 -12.42
C GLN A 130 -1.35 15.51 -12.00
N GLY A 131 -2.58 15.23 -12.46
CA GLY A 131 -3.27 13.96 -12.22
C GLY A 131 -2.54 12.78 -12.89
N LEU A 132 -2.19 12.94 -14.17
CA LEU A 132 -1.45 11.89 -14.90
C LEU A 132 -0.07 11.64 -14.29
N VAL A 133 0.67 12.68 -13.93
CA VAL A 133 1.98 12.55 -13.26
C VAL A 133 1.83 11.92 -11.88
N GLY A 134 0.81 12.28 -11.12
CA GLY A 134 0.49 11.65 -9.84
C GLY A 134 0.19 10.15 -9.97
N SER A 135 -0.55 9.76 -11.02
CA SER A 135 -0.83 8.34 -11.29
C SER A 135 0.43 7.55 -11.65
N LEU A 136 1.38 8.15 -12.37
CA LEU A 136 2.70 7.54 -12.63
C LEU A 136 3.50 7.32 -11.33
N ALA A 137 3.43 8.26 -10.38
CA ALA A 137 4.14 8.13 -9.12
C ALA A 137 3.67 6.91 -8.31
N ILE A 138 2.35 6.69 -8.24
CA ILE A 138 1.79 5.55 -7.49
C ILE A 138 1.85 4.23 -8.27
N SER A 139 1.91 4.26 -9.60
CA SER A 139 2.00 3.04 -10.43
C SER A 139 3.26 2.23 -10.16
N GLY A 140 4.34 2.86 -9.70
CA GLY A 140 5.56 2.16 -9.26
C GLY A 140 5.31 1.24 -8.06
N ALA A 141 4.46 1.66 -7.12
CA ALA A 141 4.05 0.83 -5.98
C ALA A 141 3.21 -0.37 -6.44
N VAL A 142 2.18 -0.11 -7.25
CA VAL A 142 1.32 -1.16 -7.82
C VAL A 142 2.11 -2.12 -8.71
N GLY A 143 3.10 -1.61 -9.46
CA GLY A 143 4.03 -2.44 -10.23
C GLY A 143 4.83 -3.41 -9.36
N GLY A 144 5.28 -2.98 -8.16
CA GLY A 144 5.92 -3.87 -7.19
C GLY A 144 4.99 -4.98 -6.70
N ILE A 145 3.75 -4.63 -6.39
CA ILE A 145 2.73 -5.58 -5.95
C ILE A 145 2.38 -6.57 -7.07
N LEU A 146 2.23 -6.08 -8.30
CA LEU A 146 1.98 -6.90 -9.48
C LEU A 146 3.13 -7.91 -9.72
N LEU A 147 4.37 -7.47 -9.60
CA LEU A 147 5.53 -8.38 -9.68
C LEU A 147 5.50 -9.43 -8.57
N GLY A 148 5.11 -9.04 -7.34
CA GLY A 148 4.93 -9.97 -6.23
C GLY A 148 3.85 -11.00 -6.50
N SER A 149 2.67 -10.57 -6.96
CA SER A 149 1.55 -11.43 -7.31
C SER A 149 1.90 -12.36 -8.48
N GLY A 150 2.49 -11.83 -9.56
CA GLY A 150 2.93 -12.61 -10.70
C GLY A 150 4.00 -13.64 -10.35
N THR A 151 4.95 -13.28 -9.47
CA THR A 151 5.95 -14.24 -8.96
C THR A 151 5.28 -15.34 -8.13
N GLY A 152 4.33 -14.97 -7.28
CA GLY A 152 3.54 -15.93 -6.51
C GLY A 152 2.75 -16.89 -7.43
N ALA A 153 2.02 -16.37 -8.40
CA ALA A 153 1.25 -17.14 -9.37
C ALA A 153 2.16 -18.11 -10.16
N LEU A 154 3.33 -17.63 -10.61
CA LEU A 154 4.28 -18.47 -11.32
C LEU A 154 4.80 -19.62 -10.45
N LEU A 155 5.15 -19.35 -9.21
CA LEU A 155 5.65 -20.36 -8.27
C LEU A 155 4.58 -21.39 -7.91
N THR A 156 3.34 -20.97 -7.66
CA THR A 156 2.24 -21.86 -7.35
C THR A 156 1.84 -22.71 -8.54
N HIS A 157 2.02 -22.23 -9.77
CA HIS A 157 1.82 -23.01 -10.99
C HIS A 157 2.94 -24.04 -11.22
N MET A 158 4.18 -23.72 -10.89
CA MET A 158 5.35 -24.58 -11.15
C MET A 158 5.63 -25.59 -10.04
N LEU A 159 5.19 -25.34 -8.82
CA LEU A 159 5.52 -26.12 -7.63
C LEU A 159 4.28 -26.79 -7.06
N THR A 160 4.46 -27.99 -6.50
CA THR A 160 3.41 -28.64 -5.72
C THR A 160 3.18 -27.89 -4.41
N GLU A 161 2.01 -28.05 -3.78
CA GLU A 161 1.69 -27.45 -2.49
C GLU A 161 2.76 -27.80 -1.44
N GLN A 162 3.24 -29.04 -1.43
CA GLN A 162 4.31 -29.47 -0.52
C GLN A 162 5.63 -28.75 -0.79
N GLN A 163 6.03 -28.57 -2.05
CA GLN A 163 7.24 -27.84 -2.42
C GLN A 163 7.10 -26.36 -2.08
N LEU A 164 5.92 -25.79 -2.31
CA LEU A 164 5.63 -24.40 -1.98
C LEU A 164 5.78 -24.15 -0.47
N GLN A 165 5.23 -25.02 0.39
CA GLN A 165 5.33 -24.91 1.85
C GLN A 165 6.75 -25.17 2.37
N GLN A 166 7.51 -26.10 1.76
CA GLN A 166 8.87 -26.42 2.22
C GLN A 166 9.89 -25.33 1.88
N TRP A 167 9.88 -24.83 0.64
CA TRP A 167 10.90 -23.91 0.16
C TRP A 167 10.41 -22.85 -0.83
N GLY A 168 9.36 -23.13 -1.61
CA GLY A 168 8.92 -22.28 -2.73
C GLY A 168 8.58 -20.84 -2.29
N TRP A 169 7.92 -20.67 -1.16
CA TRP A 169 7.57 -19.37 -0.60
C TRP A 169 8.79 -18.49 -0.27
N ARG A 170 9.99 -19.11 -0.12
CA ARG A 170 11.25 -18.38 0.17
C ARG A 170 11.81 -17.66 -1.05
N VAL A 171 11.52 -18.18 -2.25
CA VAL A 171 12.12 -17.69 -3.51
C VAL A 171 11.86 -16.19 -3.74
N PRO A 172 10.66 -15.65 -3.59
CA PRO A 172 10.40 -14.21 -3.76
C PRO A 172 11.21 -13.35 -2.78
N PHE A 173 11.37 -13.79 -1.53
CA PHE A 173 12.17 -13.09 -0.53
C PHE A 173 13.66 -13.09 -0.88
N LEU A 174 14.18 -14.20 -1.40
CA LEU A 174 15.57 -14.29 -1.87
C LEU A 174 15.80 -13.38 -3.09
N LEU A 175 14.82 -13.29 -4.01
CA LEU A 175 14.84 -12.35 -5.14
C LEU A 175 14.84 -10.88 -4.69
N GLY A 176 14.30 -10.57 -3.52
CA GLY A 176 14.33 -9.24 -2.92
C GLY A 176 15.75 -8.69 -2.77
N LEU A 177 16.77 -9.52 -2.52
CA LEU A 177 18.18 -9.10 -2.50
C LEU A 177 18.64 -8.62 -3.88
N VAL A 178 18.26 -9.31 -4.96
CA VAL A 178 18.60 -8.93 -6.33
C VAL A 178 18.00 -7.58 -6.68
N LEU A 179 16.73 -7.38 -6.32
CA LEU A 179 16.03 -6.11 -6.53
C LEU A 179 16.65 -4.99 -5.68
N GLY A 180 17.05 -5.29 -4.44
CA GLY A 180 17.77 -4.36 -3.56
C GLY A 180 19.12 -3.94 -4.13
N LEU A 181 19.92 -4.88 -4.61
CA LEU A 181 21.21 -4.60 -5.27
C LEU A 181 21.03 -3.78 -6.56
N ALA A 182 20.02 -4.10 -7.35
CA ALA A 182 19.67 -3.30 -8.53
C ALA A 182 19.26 -1.87 -8.13
N GLY A 183 18.48 -1.71 -7.06
CA GLY A 183 18.11 -0.39 -6.52
C GLY A 183 19.33 0.42 -6.05
N LEU A 184 20.30 -0.22 -5.38
CA LEU A 184 21.55 0.40 -4.96
C LEU A 184 22.42 0.80 -6.18
N TYR A 185 22.49 -0.06 -7.18
CA TYR A 185 23.26 0.21 -8.41
C TYR A 185 22.70 1.42 -9.17
N LEU A 186 21.38 1.50 -9.34
CA LEU A 186 20.72 2.61 -10.04
C LEU A 186 20.86 3.96 -9.32
N ARG A 187 21.19 3.96 -8.03
CA ARG A 187 21.31 5.17 -7.20
C ARG A 187 22.77 5.52 -6.86
N ARG A 188 23.74 4.91 -7.51
CA ARG A 188 25.18 5.24 -7.32
C ARG A 188 25.53 6.67 -7.73
N GLU A 189 24.81 7.25 -8.68
CA GLU A 189 25.02 8.65 -9.06
C GLU A 189 24.24 9.55 -8.09
N PRO A 190 24.90 10.52 -7.44
CA PRO A 190 24.20 11.51 -6.63
C PRO A 190 23.27 12.29 -7.56
N VAL A 191 21.96 12.16 -7.33
CA VAL A 191 21.00 13.12 -7.89
C VAL A 191 21.46 14.49 -7.42
N ALA A 192 21.77 15.38 -8.35
CA ALA A 192 22.21 16.75 -8.05
C ALA A 192 21.23 17.31 -7.01
N SER A 193 21.76 17.54 -5.82
CA SER A 193 21.00 18.11 -4.74
C SER A 193 20.68 19.54 -5.14
N ASP A 194 19.45 19.79 -5.60
CA ASP A 194 18.89 21.10 -5.51
C ASP A 194 18.91 21.45 -4.02
N GLU A 195 19.92 22.21 -3.62
CA GLU A 195 19.99 22.92 -2.35
C GLU A 195 18.87 24.00 -2.31
N GLN A 196 17.63 23.57 -2.39
CA GLN A 196 16.57 24.39 -1.85
C GLN A 196 16.74 24.33 -0.33
N LYS A 197 17.49 25.29 0.18
CA LYS A 197 17.39 25.76 1.56
C LYS A 197 15.95 26.22 1.80
N ASN A 198 15.05 25.25 1.94
CA ASN A 198 13.77 25.52 2.60
C ASN A 198 14.15 26.05 3.98
N GLN A 199 13.68 27.26 4.28
CA GLN A 199 13.75 27.85 5.62
C GLN A 199 13.16 26.81 6.56
N ALA A 200 14.03 26.06 7.22
CA ALA A 200 13.67 24.92 8.02
C ALA A 200 12.79 25.41 9.18
N ILE A 201 11.51 25.12 9.10
CA ILE A 201 10.61 25.26 10.27
C ILE A 201 11.24 24.40 11.36
N LYS A 202 11.60 25.00 12.49
CA LYS A 202 12.39 24.36 13.57
C LYS A 202 11.79 23.05 14.10
N ASN A 203 10.47 22.82 13.91
CA ASN A 203 9.78 21.55 14.24
C ASN A 203 8.53 21.39 13.35
N PRO A 204 8.67 20.96 12.08
CA PRO A 204 7.54 20.88 11.16
C PRO A 204 6.46 19.89 11.62
N LEU A 205 6.83 18.83 12.33
CA LEU A 205 5.90 17.85 12.87
C LEU A 205 4.97 18.47 13.94
N PHE A 206 5.53 19.22 14.87
CA PHE A 206 4.75 19.89 15.94
C PHE A 206 3.82 20.97 15.36
N GLU A 207 4.31 21.71 14.37
CA GLU A 207 3.53 22.73 13.64
C GLU A 207 2.33 22.11 12.94
N VAL A 208 2.54 21.01 12.19
CA VAL A 208 1.48 20.28 11.48
C VAL A 208 0.44 19.73 12.45
N ILE A 209 0.86 19.08 13.54
CA ILE A 209 -0.04 18.50 14.53
C ILE A 209 -0.85 19.58 15.25
N ARG A 210 -0.28 20.74 15.52
CA ARG A 210 -0.94 21.82 16.28
C ARG A 210 -1.84 22.70 15.42
N HIS A 211 -1.40 23.09 14.22
CA HIS A 211 -2.07 24.11 13.41
C HIS A 211 -2.78 23.55 12.16
N HIS A 212 -2.42 22.33 11.69
CA HIS A 212 -2.95 21.75 10.46
C HIS A 212 -3.74 20.45 10.66
N ARG A 213 -4.33 20.25 11.84
CA ARG A 213 -5.11 19.03 12.19
C ARG A 213 -6.22 18.71 11.18
N ARG A 214 -6.87 19.74 10.64
CA ARG A 214 -7.93 19.58 9.65
C ARG A 214 -7.37 18.99 8.34
N ALA A 215 -6.26 19.50 7.84
CA ALA A 215 -5.59 18.98 6.66
C ALA A 215 -5.15 17.52 6.86
N MET A 216 -4.57 17.22 8.02
CA MET A 216 -4.21 15.83 8.37
C MET A 216 -5.41 14.89 8.38
N GLY A 217 -6.52 15.29 9.02
CA GLY A 217 -7.76 14.50 9.03
C GLY A 217 -8.35 14.29 7.63
N GLN A 218 -8.25 15.30 6.76
CA GLN A 218 -8.66 15.19 5.36
C GLN A 218 -7.77 14.20 4.59
N ILE A 219 -6.44 14.29 4.76
CA ILE A 219 -5.50 13.34 4.13
C ILE A 219 -5.77 11.92 4.61
N ALA A 220 -5.95 11.73 5.93
CA ALA A 220 -6.32 10.44 6.49
C ALA A 220 -7.61 9.90 5.86
N GLY A 221 -8.62 10.76 5.69
CA GLY A 221 -9.87 10.39 5.03
C GLY A 221 -9.68 9.98 3.57
N PHE A 222 -8.85 10.69 2.79
CA PHE A 222 -8.56 10.32 1.40
C PHE A 222 -7.75 9.05 1.29
N ALA A 223 -6.86 8.80 2.26
CA ALA A 223 -6.03 7.61 2.30
C ALA A 223 -6.80 6.33 2.71
N MET A 224 -8.03 6.47 3.25
CA MET A 224 -8.81 5.32 3.75
C MET A 224 -9.13 4.30 2.65
N ILE A 225 -9.50 4.72 1.44
CA ILE A 225 -9.72 3.80 0.32
C ILE A 225 -8.41 3.07 -0.01
N ASN A 226 -7.29 3.79 -0.05
CA ASN A 226 -6.00 3.16 -0.27
C ASN A 226 -5.61 2.21 0.89
N ALA A 227 -5.90 2.59 2.12
CA ALA A 227 -5.56 1.79 3.30
C ALA A 227 -6.46 0.54 3.47
N VAL A 228 -7.75 0.64 3.23
CA VAL A 228 -8.69 -0.45 3.50
C VAL A 228 -9.08 -1.18 2.22
N VAL A 229 -9.60 -0.43 1.22
CA VAL A 229 -10.13 -1.06 0.00
C VAL A 229 -9.02 -1.77 -0.76
N PHE A 230 -7.88 -1.10 -0.97
CA PHE A 230 -6.77 -1.70 -1.71
C PHE A 230 -6.23 -2.94 -1.01
N TYR A 231 -6.02 -2.89 0.33
CA TYR A 231 -5.49 -4.05 1.05
C TYR A 231 -6.47 -5.22 1.13
N LEU A 232 -7.77 -4.95 1.23
CA LEU A 232 -8.77 -6.02 1.22
C LEU A 232 -8.96 -6.61 -0.17
N ALA A 233 -9.06 -5.77 -1.21
CA ALA A 233 -9.37 -6.23 -2.55
C ALA A 233 -8.16 -6.76 -3.34
N PHE A 234 -6.90 -6.43 -2.96
CA PHE A 234 -5.70 -6.82 -3.74
C PHE A 234 -4.59 -7.48 -2.92
N VAL A 235 -4.70 -7.54 -1.60
CA VAL A 235 -3.74 -8.27 -0.75
C VAL A 235 -4.45 -9.39 0.00
N TYR A 236 -5.47 -9.09 0.77
CA TYR A 236 -6.22 -10.04 1.58
C TYR A 236 -7.04 -11.02 0.73
N ILE A 237 -7.53 -10.57 -0.42
CA ILE A 237 -8.43 -11.35 -1.28
C ILE A 237 -7.86 -12.73 -1.65
N VAL A 238 -6.54 -12.86 -1.83
CA VAL A 238 -5.90 -14.15 -2.11
C VAL A 238 -6.14 -15.13 -0.97
N SER A 239 -5.89 -14.70 0.27
CA SER A 239 -6.15 -15.54 1.46
C SER A 239 -7.63 -15.81 1.66
N TRP A 240 -8.51 -14.84 1.32
CA TRP A 240 -9.96 -15.01 1.45
C TRP A 240 -10.48 -16.05 0.45
N LEU A 241 -10.10 -15.98 -0.82
CA LEU A 241 -10.46 -16.97 -1.84
C LEU A 241 -9.96 -18.37 -1.47
N GLU A 242 -8.75 -18.46 -0.89
CA GLU A 242 -8.15 -19.72 -0.47
C GLU A 242 -8.85 -20.32 0.76
N THR A 243 -9.09 -19.50 1.80
CA THR A 243 -9.55 -20.01 3.09
C THR A 243 -11.07 -20.07 3.23
N VAL A 244 -11.82 -19.21 2.52
CA VAL A 244 -13.29 -19.12 2.59
C VAL A 244 -13.92 -19.93 1.44
N ASP A 245 -13.47 -19.70 0.20
CA ASP A 245 -14.06 -20.32 -0.98
C ASP A 245 -13.35 -21.61 -1.39
N GLY A 246 -12.22 -21.96 -0.76
CA GLY A 246 -11.45 -23.16 -1.11
C GLY A 246 -10.83 -23.10 -2.50
N ILE A 247 -10.65 -21.92 -3.07
CA ILE A 247 -10.00 -21.72 -4.36
C ILE A 247 -8.51 -22.04 -4.23
N PRO A 248 -7.91 -22.85 -5.12
CA PRO A 248 -6.48 -23.11 -5.08
C PRO A 248 -5.66 -21.82 -5.11
N ALA A 249 -4.57 -21.77 -4.33
CA ALA A 249 -3.68 -20.59 -4.23
C ALA A 249 -3.18 -20.12 -5.61
N GLU A 250 -2.90 -21.05 -6.53
CA GLU A 250 -2.54 -20.76 -7.92
C GLU A 250 -3.61 -19.88 -8.60
N THR A 251 -4.87 -20.32 -8.58
CA THR A 251 -6.00 -19.63 -9.20
C THR A 251 -6.27 -18.29 -8.50
N ALA A 252 -6.20 -18.24 -7.17
CA ALA A 252 -6.39 -17.01 -6.41
C ALA A 252 -5.33 -15.93 -6.74
N LEU A 253 -4.07 -16.34 -6.87
CA LEU A 253 -2.97 -15.45 -7.28
C LEU A 253 -3.07 -15.03 -8.75
N GLU A 254 -3.53 -15.93 -9.64
CA GLU A 254 -3.78 -15.59 -11.04
C GLU A 254 -4.88 -14.52 -11.18
N ILE A 255 -6.02 -14.71 -10.50
CA ILE A 255 -7.11 -13.74 -10.44
C ILE A 255 -6.59 -12.38 -9.95
N ASN A 256 -5.82 -12.38 -8.86
CA ASN A 256 -5.27 -11.15 -8.31
C ASN A 256 -4.25 -10.49 -9.24
N THR A 257 -3.39 -11.27 -9.91
CA THR A 257 -2.40 -10.75 -10.86
C THR A 257 -3.08 -10.07 -12.06
N ILE A 258 -4.10 -10.69 -12.64
CA ILE A 258 -4.89 -10.13 -13.75
C ILE A 258 -5.59 -8.84 -13.28
N SER A 259 -6.11 -8.83 -12.07
CA SER A 259 -6.79 -7.68 -11.49
C SER A 259 -5.86 -6.49 -11.26
N LEU A 260 -4.64 -6.75 -10.77
CA LEU A 260 -3.61 -5.72 -10.62
C LEU A 260 -3.10 -5.21 -11.97
N LEU A 261 -3.03 -6.10 -12.98
CA LEU A 261 -2.71 -5.69 -14.35
C LEU A 261 -3.79 -4.78 -14.94
N ALA A 262 -5.07 -5.06 -14.67
CA ALA A 262 -6.18 -4.20 -15.07
C ALA A 262 -6.25 -2.89 -14.27
N LEU A 263 -5.82 -2.89 -13.02
CA LEU A 263 -5.77 -1.72 -12.15
C LEU A 263 -4.86 -0.60 -12.73
N LEU A 264 -3.68 -0.98 -13.28
CA LEU A 264 -2.70 -0.01 -13.79
C LEU A 264 -3.26 0.93 -14.86
N PRO A 265 -3.86 0.47 -15.99
CA PRO A 265 -4.44 1.37 -16.98
C PRO A 265 -5.59 2.20 -16.41
N MET A 266 -6.36 1.67 -15.44
CA MET A 266 -7.42 2.43 -14.78
C MET A 266 -6.85 3.57 -13.92
N MET A 267 -5.68 3.39 -13.31
CA MET A 267 -5.00 4.48 -12.60
C MET A 267 -4.57 5.61 -13.56
N PHE A 268 -3.99 5.28 -14.72
CA PHE A 268 -3.65 6.30 -15.72
C PHE A 268 -4.89 7.02 -16.26
N LEU A 269 -5.96 6.27 -16.51
CA LEU A 269 -7.25 6.83 -16.90
C LEU A 269 -7.81 7.77 -15.81
N GLY A 270 -7.73 7.35 -14.54
CA GLY A 270 -8.15 8.16 -13.39
C GLY A 270 -7.36 9.46 -13.26
N GLY A 271 -6.03 9.39 -13.44
CA GLY A 271 -5.18 10.58 -13.50
C GLY A 271 -5.56 11.54 -14.62
N TRP A 272 -5.76 11.03 -15.83
CA TRP A 272 -6.18 11.82 -16.98
C TRP A 272 -7.58 12.42 -16.79
N LEU A 273 -8.55 11.64 -16.31
CA LEU A 273 -9.91 12.13 -16.01
C LEU A 273 -9.87 13.22 -14.92
N SER A 274 -9.00 13.07 -13.92
CA SER A 274 -8.85 14.08 -12.86
C SER A 274 -8.31 15.41 -13.39
N ASP A 275 -7.41 15.38 -14.38
CA ASP A 275 -6.91 16.58 -15.04
C ASP A 275 -8.00 17.27 -15.88
N ARG A 276 -8.92 16.50 -16.46
CA ARG A 276 -9.95 17.02 -17.36
C ARG A 276 -11.22 17.48 -16.64
N PHE A 277 -11.70 16.73 -15.67
CA PHE A 277 -12.98 16.93 -14.98
C PHE A 277 -12.84 17.33 -13.51
N GLY A 278 -11.61 17.39 -13.01
CA GLY A 278 -11.32 17.65 -11.60
C GLY A 278 -11.23 16.38 -10.75
N ALA A 279 -10.26 16.36 -9.86
CA ALA A 279 -9.98 15.18 -9.02
C ALA A 279 -11.09 14.92 -7.99
N LYS A 280 -11.61 15.96 -7.32
CA LYS A 280 -12.62 15.82 -6.25
C LYS A 280 -13.90 15.11 -6.73
N PRO A 281 -14.59 15.55 -7.81
CA PRO A 281 -15.82 14.88 -8.25
C PRO A 281 -15.57 13.42 -8.66
N LEU A 282 -14.44 13.13 -9.34
CA LEU A 282 -14.08 11.77 -9.70
C LEU A 282 -13.86 10.88 -8.48
N MET A 283 -13.10 11.36 -7.49
CA MET A 283 -12.87 10.63 -6.23
C MET A 283 -14.17 10.40 -5.45
N MET A 284 -15.06 11.38 -5.41
CA MET A 284 -16.37 11.24 -4.77
C MET A 284 -17.24 10.20 -5.48
N ALA A 285 -17.28 10.21 -6.81
CA ALA A 285 -18.01 9.22 -7.58
C ALA A 285 -17.48 7.80 -7.36
N CYS A 286 -16.15 7.61 -7.40
CA CYS A 286 -15.53 6.32 -7.14
C CYS A 286 -15.79 5.83 -5.71
N ALA A 287 -15.69 6.72 -4.70
CA ALA A 287 -15.95 6.37 -3.31
C ALA A 287 -17.43 6.00 -3.08
N ALA A 288 -18.37 6.72 -3.71
CA ALA A 288 -19.79 6.38 -3.66
C ALA A 288 -20.08 5.03 -4.31
N LEU A 289 -19.52 4.78 -5.49
CA LEU A 289 -19.67 3.50 -6.17
C LEU A 289 -19.05 2.35 -5.39
N LEU A 290 -17.86 2.55 -4.80
CA LEU A 290 -17.24 1.54 -3.92
C LEU A 290 -18.12 1.24 -2.70
N ALA A 291 -18.72 2.27 -2.07
CA ALA A 291 -19.64 2.07 -0.94
C ALA A 291 -20.87 1.24 -1.31
N ILE A 292 -21.41 1.45 -2.51
CA ILE A 292 -22.62 0.75 -2.98
C ILE A 292 -22.28 -0.64 -3.53
N CYS A 293 -21.19 -0.74 -4.29
CA CYS A 293 -20.83 -1.95 -5.04
C CYS A 293 -19.98 -2.93 -4.22
N ALA A 294 -19.44 -2.56 -3.06
CA ALA A 294 -18.57 -3.45 -2.27
C ALA A 294 -19.23 -4.80 -1.98
N TRP A 295 -20.47 -4.78 -1.49
CA TRP A 295 -21.19 -6.00 -1.18
C TRP A 295 -21.52 -6.84 -2.43
N PRO A 296 -22.15 -6.30 -3.51
CA PRO A 296 -22.40 -7.09 -4.71
C PRO A 296 -21.13 -7.60 -5.39
N LEU A 297 -20.01 -6.86 -5.34
CA LEU A 297 -18.74 -7.33 -5.91
C LEU A 297 -18.17 -8.51 -5.10
N PHE A 298 -18.19 -8.45 -3.76
CA PHE A 298 -17.80 -9.60 -2.93
C PHE A 298 -18.76 -10.77 -3.09
N TRP A 299 -20.06 -10.52 -3.23
CA TRP A 299 -21.03 -11.57 -3.52
C TRP A 299 -20.76 -12.28 -4.86
N LEU A 300 -20.39 -11.54 -5.90
CA LEU A 300 -19.96 -12.13 -7.18
C LEU A 300 -18.71 -13.01 -7.01
N MET A 301 -17.75 -12.55 -6.19
CA MET A 301 -16.53 -13.32 -5.94
C MET A 301 -16.79 -14.59 -5.11
N HIS A 302 -17.85 -14.61 -4.32
CA HIS A 302 -18.27 -15.76 -3.52
C HIS A 302 -19.11 -16.81 -4.31
N GLN A 303 -19.15 -16.69 -5.63
CA GLN A 303 -19.82 -17.67 -6.49
C GLN A 303 -18.85 -18.74 -6.99
N PRO A 304 -19.31 -19.96 -7.27
CA PRO A 304 -18.45 -21.04 -7.77
C PRO A 304 -17.96 -20.84 -9.21
N ASP A 305 -18.53 -19.87 -9.94
CA ASP A 305 -18.16 -19.57 -11.33
C ASP A 305 -16.99 -18.59 -11.38
N LEU A 306 -15.88 -19.02 -11.94
CA LEU A 306 -14.68 -18.20 -12.12
C LEU A 306 -14.95 -16.89 -12.88
N ALA A 307 -15.87 -16.89 -13.86
CA ALA A 307 -16.20 -15.68 -14.61
C ALA A 307 -16.85 -14.61 -13.70
N LEU A 308 -17.64 -15.03 -12.72
CA LEU A 308 -18.23 -14.13 -11.74
C LEU A 308 -17.17 -13.62 -10.75
N ILE A 309 -16.24 -14.48 -10.33
CA ILE A 309 -15.11 -14.08 -9.47
C ILE A 309 -14.27 -13.01 -10.16
N TYR A 310 -13.88 -13.24 -11.43
CA TYR A 310 -13.16 -12.24 -12.22
C TYR A 310 -13.94 -10.93 -12.37
N THR A 311 -15.26 -11.03 -12.60
CA THR A 311 -16.13 -9.84 -12.75
C THR A 311 -16.12 -9.00 -11.47
N GLY A 312 -16.29 -9.64 -10.31
CA GLY A 312 -16.23 -8.97 -9.01
C GLY A 312 -14.89 -8.29 -8.77
N GLN A 313 -13.80 -9.02 -9.00
CA GLN A 313 -12.44 -8.53 -8.78
C GLN A 313 -12.05 -7.40 -9.76
N LEU A 314 -12.40 -7.51 -11.03
CA LEU A 314 -12.17 -6.45 -12.01
C LEU A 314 -13.03 -5.21 -11.73
N GLY A 315 -14.23 -5.38 -11.16
CA GLY A 315 -15.02 -4.27 -10.66
C GLY A 315 -14.28 -3.43 -9.61
N PHE A 316 -13.61 -4.10 -8.65
CA PHE A 316 -12.72 -3.41 -7.71
C PHE A 316 -11.54 -2.75 -8.41
N SER A 317 -10.94 -3.40 -9.41
CA SER A 317 -9.80 -2.84 -10.16
C SER A 317 -10.18 -1.53 -10.86
N VAL A 318 -11.35 -1.46 -11.49
CA VAL A 318 -11.82 -0.26 -12.17
C VAL A 318 -12.04 0.89 -11.17
N LEU A 319 -12.85 0.66 -10.14
CA LEU A 319 -13.23 1.71 -9.19
C LEU A 319 -12.04 2.20 -8.36
N THR A 320 -11.23 1.27 -7.86
CA THR A 320 -10.04 1.59 -7.06
C THR A 320 -8.97 2.25 -7.93
N GLY A 321 -8.75 1.74 -9.15
CA GLY A 321 -7.78 2.33 -10.09
C GLY A 321 -8.08 3.77 -10.44
N LEU A 322 -9.32 4.08 -10.80
CA LEU A 322 -9.75 5.45 -11.08
C LEU A 322 -9.55 6.38 -9.87
N TYR A 323 -9.87 5.88 -8.67
CA TYR A 323 -9.67 6.63 -7.43
C TYR A 323 -8.19 6.90 -7.16
N LEU A 324 -7.35 5.87 -7.19
CA LEU A 324 -5.92 5.95 -6.91
C LEU A 324 -5.18 6.83 -7.93
N GLY A 325 -5.62 6.85 -9.18
CA GLY A 325 -5.06 7.73 -10.21
C GLY A 325 -5.28 9.22 -9.91
N ALA A 326 -6.43 9.58 -9.35
CA ALA A 326 -6.79 10.96 -9.04
C ALA A 326 -6.24 11.45 -7.68
N GLN A 327 -6.05 10.54 -6.72
CA GLN A 327 -5.76 10.85 -5.32
C GLN A 327 -4.46 11.63 -5.11
N PRO A 328 -3.29 11.29 -5.72
CA PRO A 328 -2.02 11.96 -5.42
C PRO A 328 -2.06 13.46 -5.73
N ALA A 329 -2.56 13.84 -6.91
CA ALA A 329 -2.66 15.25 -7.30
C ALA A 329 -3.62 16.02 -6.39
N PHE A 330 -4.73 15.41 -5.99
CA PHE A 330 -5.69 16.03 -5.08
C PHE A 330 -5.08 16.23 -3.69
N MET A 331 -4.38 15.23 -3.16
CA MET A 331 -3.72 15.30 -1.87
C MET A 331 -2.73 16.47 -1.81
N VAL A 332 -1.90 16.63 -2.83
CA VAL A 332 -0.91 17.73 -2.90
C VAL A 332 -1.58 19.11 -2.97
N LYS A 333 -2.70 19.23 -3.68
CA LYS A 333 -3.44 20.51 -3.82
C LYS A 333 -4.14 20.97 -2.54
N VAL A 334 -4.55 20.03 -1.69
CA VAL A 334 -5.29 20.35 -0.45
C VAL A 334 -4.37 20.85 0.66
N ILE A 335 -3.08 20.54 0.59
CA ILE A 335 -2.10 20.85 1.65
C ILE A 335 -1.40 22.17 1.33
N PRO A 336 -1.27 23.09 2.32
CA PRO A 336 -0.46 24.29 2.17
C PRO A 336 0.98 23.95 1.79
N PRO A 337 1.63 24.73 0.86
CA PRO A 337 2.97 24.44 0.38
C PRO A 337 4.03 24.27 1.47
N GLU A 338 3.94 25.08 2.53
CA GLU A 338 4.94 25.18 3.61
C GLU A 338 5.04 23.90 4.45
N VAL A 339 3.96 23.11 4.53
CA VAL A 339 3.88 21.88 5.36
C VAL A 339 3.51 20.64 4.55
N ARG A 340 3.53 20.75 3.23
CA ARG A 340 2.98 19.75 2.31
C ARG A 340 3.62 18.37 2.49
N CYS A 341 4.94 18.28 2.49
CA CYS A 341 5.65 17.00 2.65
C CYS A 341 5.38 16.37 4.03
N THR A 342 5.42 17.17 5.11
CA THR A 342 5.21 16.67 6.46
C THR A 342 3.76 16.25 6.70
N ALA A 343 2.79 17.06 6.28
CA ALA A 343 1.37 16.74 6.47
C ALA A 343 0.93 15.55 5.62
N ALA A 344 1.40 15.46 4.36
CA ALA A 344 1.19 14.28 3.52
C ALA A 344 1.85 13.04 4.13
N GLY A 345 3.12 13.16 4.54
CA GLY A 345 3.87 12.06 5.14
C GLY A 345 3.20 11.50 6.39
N VAL A 346 2.81 12.36 7.33
CA VAL A 346 2.19 11.92 8.58
C VAL A 346 0.78 11.38 8.34
N GLY A 347 -0.10 12.17 7.69
CA GLY A 347 -1.50 11.79 7.49
C GLY A 347 -1.64 10.49 6.68
N TYR A 348 -0.89 10.37 5.60
CA TYR A 348 -0.92 9.19 4.73
C TYR A 348 -0.31 7.95 5.41
N ASN A 349 0.91 8.06 5.97
CA ASN A 349 1.59 6.91 6.57
C ASN A 349 0.92 6.40 7.85
N VAL A 350 0.36 7.29 8.68
CA VAL A 350 -0.42 6.87 9.86
C VAL A 350 -1.67 6.10 9.42
N THR A 351 -2.38 6.58 8.40
CA THR A 351 -3.58 5.90 7.91
C THR A 351 -3.25 4.55 7.28
N LEU A 352 -2.23 4.49 6.41
CA LEU A 352 -1.79 3.21 5.85
C LEU A 352 -1.23 2.28 6.93
N GLY A 353 -0.46 2.81 7.87
CA GLY A 353 0.12 2.01 8.96
C GLY A 353 -0.95 1.36 9.83
N VAL A 354 -1.93 2.14 10.26
CA VAL A 354 -2.99 1.65 11.16
C VAL A 354 -4.08 0.93 10.37
N ALA A 355 -4.78 1.65 9.49
CA ALA A 355 -5.94 1.07 8.79
C ALA A 355 -5.52 0.05 7.72
N GLY A 356 -4.44 0.33 6.96
CA GLY A 356 -3.95 -0.59 5.93
C GLY A 356 -3.33 -1.85 6.51
N GLY A 357 -2.42 -1.69 7.48
CA GLY A 357 -1.76 -2.82 8.12
C GLY A 357 -2.70 -3.75 8.87
N LEU A 358 -3.69 -3.19 9.57
CA LEU A 358 -4.63 -3.97 10.38
C LEU A 358 -5.80 -4.55 9.57
N SER A 359 -6.13 -4.01 8.40
CA SER A 359 -7.35 -4.41 7.68
C SER A 359 -7.38 -5.90 7.28
N PRO A 360 -6.30 -6.57 6.81
CA PRO A 360 -6.35 -8.00 6.53
C PRO A 360 -6.58 -8.85 7.78
N MET A 361 -5.90 -8.54 8.88
CA MET A 361 -6.08 -9.23 10.15
C MET A 361 -7.51 -9.03 10.69
N ALA A 362 -8.01 -7.80 10.65
CA ALA A 362 -9.36 -7.47 11.09
C ALA A 362 -10.43 -8.16 10.23
N ALA A 363 -10.21 -8.25 8.91
CA ALA A 363 -11.11 -8.95 8.00
C ALA A 363 -11.16 -10.45 8.30
N THR A 364 -10.00 -11.10 8.46
CA THR A 364 -9.93 -12.53 8.84
C THR A 364 -10.65 -12.79 10.15
N TRP A 365 -10.38 -11.95 11.16
CA TRP A 365 -11.04 -12.07 12.47
C TRP A 365 -12.57 -11.85 12.37
N LEU A 366 -13.00 -10.87 11.56
CA LEU A 366 -14.40 -10.51 11.43
C LEU A 366 -15.20 -11.63 10.73
N VAL A 367 -14.69 -12.18 9.62
CA VAL A 367 -15.28 -13.34 8.92
C VAL A 367 -15.48 -14.49 9.89
N HIS A 368 -14.43 -14.85 10.64
CA HIS A 368 -14.50 -15.95 11.59
C HIS A 368 -15.47 -15.65 12.76
N ARG A 369 -15.45 -14.42 13.32
CA ARG A 369 -16.25 -14.04 14.48
C ARG A 369 -17.73 -13.91 14.17
N THR A 370 -18.09 -13.43 12.99
CA THR A 370 -19.48 -13.20 12.58
C THR A 370 -20.09 -14.39 11.85
N ALA A 371 -19.25 -15.33 11.39
CA ALA A 371 -19.63 -16.39 10.44
C ALA A 371 -20.31 -15.83 9.17
N ASP A 372 -19.92 -14.61 8.76
CA ASP A 372 -20.37 -13.94 7.55
C ASP A 372 -19.18 -13.73 6.63
N ASP A 373 -19.10 -14.52 5.59
CA ASP A 373 -18.01 -14.54 4.61
C ASP A 373 -17.87 -13.22 3.84
N LEU A 374 -18.97 -12.44 3.77
CA LEU A 374 -19.00 -11.14 3.11
C LEU A 374 -18.64 -9.96 4.02
N SER A 375 -18.24 -10.22 5.27
CA SER A 375 -17.84 -9.19 6.25
C SER A 375 -16.81 -8.18 5.72
N PRO A 376 -15.82 -8.53 4.87
CA PRO A 376 -14.88 -7.56 4.31
C PRO A 376 -15.56 -6.46 3.48
N ALA A 377 -16.70 -6.75 2.83
CA ALA A 377 -17.46 -5.77 2.08
C ALA A 377 -17.97 -4.63 2.96
N TYR A 378 -18.38 -4.92 4.21
CA TYR A 378 -18.82 -3.87 5.15
C TYR A 378 -17.67 -2.97 5.57
N MET A 379 -16.46 -3.51 5.72
CA MET A 379 -15.27 -2.71 5.99
C MET A 379 -14.95 -1.75 4.83
N ILE A 380 -15.07 -2.23 3.59
CA ILE A 380 -14.90 -1.41 2.37
C ILE A 380 -15.96 -0.33 2.31
N THR A 381 -17.24 -0.68 2.56
CA THR A 381 -18.33 0.29 2.59
C THR A 381 -18.08 1.37 3.64
N ALA A 382 -17.72 0.99 4.85
CA ALA A 382 -17.42 1.94 5.94
C ALA A 382 -16.25 2.88 5.59
N ALA A 383 -15.15 2.34 5.05
CA ALA A 383 -14.00 3.14 4.61
C ALA A 383 -14.37 4.10 3.47
N SER A 384 -15.18 3.66 2.53
CA SER A 384 -15.64 4.47 1.40
C SER A 384 -16.56 5.60 1.85
N LEU A 385 -17.48 5.34 2.78
CA LEU A 385 -18.34 6.37 3.40
C LEU A 385 -17.51 7.38 4.20
N PHE A 386 -16.51 6.92 4.94
CA PHE A 386 -15.59 7.81 5.66
C PHE A 386 -14.82 8.71 4.70
N THR A 387 -14.34 8.16 3.59
CA THR A 387 -13.69 8.93 2.52
C THR A 387 -14.64 9.96 1.89
N LEU A 388 -15.89 9.58 1.61
CA LEU A 388 -16.92 10.52 1.11
C LEU A 388 -17.12 11.69 2.07
N ALA A 389 -17.28 11.41 3.36
CA ALA A 389 -17.42 12.43 4.38
C ALA A 389 -16.20 13.36 4.42
N ALA A 390 -14.98 12.81 4.35
CA ALA A 390 -13.76 13.60 4.31
C ALA A 390 -13.68 14.49 3.07
N LEU A 391 -13.97 13.96 1.88
CA LEU A 391 -14.01 14.71 0.62
C LEU A 391 -15.05 15.84 0.65
N TRP A 392 -16.19 15.61 1.29
CA TRP A 392 -17.22 16.64 1.46
C TRP A 392 -16.74 17.84 2.26
N THR A 393 -15.90 17.63 3.27
CA THR A 393 -15.35 18.69 4.12
C THR A 393 -14.33 19.60 3.41
N VAL A 394 -13.77 19.13 2.28
CA VAL A 394 -12.82 19.94 1.48
C VAL A 394 -13.60 20.97 0.70
N ARG A 395 -13.48 22.23 1.06
CA ARG A 395 -13.93 23.32 0.22
C ARG A 395 -13.01 23.40 -1.00
N GLN A 396 -13.57 23.32 -2.20
CA GLN A 396 -12.81 23.69 -3.39
C GLN A 396 -12.40 25.16 -3.18
N ALA A 397 -11.09 25.41 -3.19
CA ALA A 397 -10.60 26.75 -3.43
C ALA A 397 -11.06 27.08 -4.86
N THR A 398 -12.20 27.72 -4.96
CA THR A 398 -12.63 28.36 -6.21
C THR A 398 -11.47 29.26 -6.63
N ASP A 399 -11.03 29.14 -7.86
CA ASP A 399 -9.97 29.91 -8.54
C ASP A 399 -10.17 31.42 -8.35
N LYS A 400 -9.86 31.93 -7.15
CA LYS A 400 -9.83 33.37 -6.88
C LYS A 400 -8.50 34.03 -7.25
N HIS A 401 -7.55 33.24 -7.77
CA HIS A 401 -6.25 33.78 -8.22
C HIS A 401 -6.06 33.83 -9.73
N ALA A 402 -7.08 33.46 -10.54
CA ALA A 402 -7.02 33.63 -11.98
C ALA A 402 -7.52 34.99 -12.50
N ALA A 403 -7.86 35.92 -11.62
CA ALA A 403 -8.41 37.24 -11.99
C ALA A 403 -7.71 38.40 -11.29
N GLN A 404 -6.36 38.41 -11.25
CA GLN A 404 -5.63 39.66 -11.14
C GLN A 404 -5.08 39.99 -12.54
N PRO A 405 -5.61 41.01 -13.21
CA PRO A 405 -4.96 41.53 -14.41
C PRO A 405 -3.59 42.08 -14.02
N ALA A 406 -2.58 41.70 -14.79
CA ALA A 406 -1.28 42.33 -14.73
C ALA A 406 -1.43 43.84 -14.95
N ASN A 407 -1.13 44.62 -13.89
CA ASN A 407 -0.85 46.04 -14.02
C ASN A 407 0.64 46.25 -14.21
#